data_1fea3a0757e4aa2cb8f7c89104fb8bde
#
_entry.id   1fea3a0757e4aa2cb8f7c89104fb8bde
#
_cell.length_a   1.000
_cell.length_b   1.000
_cell.length_c   1.000
_cell.angle_alpha   90.00
_cell.angle_beta   90.00
_cell.angle_gamma   90.00
#
_symmetry.space_group_name_H-M   'P 1'
#
loop_
_entity.id
_entity.type
_entity.pdbx_description
1 polymer ?
#
loop_
_entity_poly.entity_id
_entity_poly.type
_entity_poly.pdbx_seq_one_letter_code
_entity_poly.pdbx_strand_id
1 'polypeptide(L)'
;PTRIYCTTVVGLLNHLKESQGSVHAVHGIAHITGGGLSNLLRLHDKLGWHIDRPMSVPPEFTWLQNQGNVTDLEMHRTFNMGLGMVLAVEKEQADSILEFVQQYEPAAAIIGYVNDNGRKVTHANPKILFEHY
;
A
#
# COMPACT_ATOMS: atom_id res chain seq x y z
N PRO A 1 16.77 4.58 4.32
CA PRO A 1 16.35 4.07 5.64
C PRO A 1 14.84 3.83 5.64
N THR A 2 14.39 2.84 6.39
CA THR A 2 12.97 2.55 6.57
C THR A 2 12.27 3.72 7.27
N ARG A 3 11.16 4.19 6.70
CA ARG A 3 10.38 5.28 7.27
C ARG A 3 9.55 4.78 8.45
N ILE A 4 9.40 5.60 9.47
CA ILE A 4 8.60 5.29 10.66
C ILE A 4 7.21 5.93 10.48
N TYR A 5 6.17 5.09 10.41
CA TYR A 5 4.78 5.52 10.20
C TYR A 5 3.93 5.55 11.49
N CYS A 6 4.55 5.30 12.65
CA CYS A 6 3.84 5.16 13.91
C CYS A 6 2.99 6.41 14.25
N THR A 7 3.55 7.60 14.11
CA THR A 7 2.84 8.86 14.39
C THR A 7 1.63 9.04 13.49
N THR A 8 1.78 8.77 12.20
CA THR A 8 0.70 8.88 11.20
C THR A 8 -0.43 7.91 11.51
N VAL A 9 -0.09 6.63 11.72
CA VAL A 9 -1.09 5.57 11.95
C VAL A 9 -1.82 5.77 13.28
N VAL A 10 -1.10 6.01 14.37
CA VAL A 10 -1.71 6.26 15.69
C VAL A 10 -2.55 7.53 15.68
N GLY A 11 -2.06 8.59 15.03
CA GLY A 11 -2.80 9.84 14.87
C GLY A 11 -4.12 9.63 14.13
N LEU A 12 -4.10 8.88 13.02
CA LEU A 12 -5.31 8.54 12.26
C LEU A 12 -6.32 7.74 13.10
N LEU A 13 -5.87 6.68 13.77
CA LEU A 13 -6.75 5.84 14.58
C LEU A 13 -7.37 6.62 15.75
N ASN A 14 -6.62 7.50 16.41
CA ASN A 14 -7.15 8.38 17.44
C ASN A 14 -8.17 9.38 16.88
N HIS A 15 -7.88 10.00 15.75
CA HIS A 15 -8.79 10.92 15.07
C HIS A 15 -10.12 10.25 14.72
N LEU A 16 -10.09 9.04 14.16
CA LEU A 16 -11.29 8.26 13.84
C LEU A 16 -12.08 7.89 15.10
N LYS A 17 -11.40 7.48 16.15
CA LYS A 17 -12.04 7.15 17.43
C LYS A 17 -12.72 8.35 18.07
N GLU A 18 -12.10 9.51 18.03
CA GLU A 18 -12.64 10.76 18.59
C GLU A 18 -13.81 11.31 17.75
N SER A 19 -13.70 11.28 16.43
CA SER A 19 -14.71 11.85 15.53
C SER A 19 -15.89 10.93 15.24
N GLN A 20 -15.68 9.60 15.23
CA GLN A 20 -16.69 8.60 14.83
C GLN A 20 -16.98 7.56 15.91
N GLY A 21 -16.28 7.60 17.05
CA GLY A 21 -16.41 6.61 18.13
C GLY A 21 -15.82 5.24 17.82
N SER A 22 -15.22 5.06 16.63
CA SER A 22 -14.65 3.77 16.20
C SER A 22 -13.53 3.94 15.18
N VAL A 23 -12.76 2.87 14.96
CA VAL A 23 -11.70 2.78 13.95
C VAL A 23 -12.09 1.87 12.77
N HIS A 24 -13.37 1.53 12.66
CA HIS A 24 -13.86 0.55 11.66
C HIS A 24 -13.68 1.01 10.21
N ALA A 25 -13.47 2.30 9.98
CA ALA A 25 -13.13 2.82 8.65
C ALA A 25 -11.78 2.33 8.11
N VAL A 26 -10.89 1.82 8.98
CA VAL A 26 -9.61 1.20 8.58
C VAL A 26 -9.74 -0.31 8.72
N HIS A 27 -9.77 -1.02 7.60
CA HIS A 27 -9.94 -2.47 7.53
C HIS A 27 -8.63 -3.24 7.60
N GLY A 28 -7.52 -2.60 7.22
CA GLY A 28 -6.21 -3.24 7.24
C GLY A 28 -5.06 -2.25 7.06
N ILE A 29 -3.92 -2.62 7.62
CA ILE A 29 -2.68 -1.83 7.55
C ILE A 29 -1.56 -2.79 7.19
N ALA A 30 -0.84 -2.52 6.09
CA ALA A 30 0.31 -3.30 5.66
C ALA A 30 1.56 -2.42 5.58
N HIS A 31 2.59 -2.80 6.32
CA HIS A 31 3.93 -2.26 6.14
C HIS A 31 4.60 -3.02 5.00
N ILE A 32 4.96 -2.33 3.92
CA ILE A 32 5.57 -2.94 2.75
C ILE A 32 7.07 -3.03 2.96
N THR A 33 7.51 -4.20 3.37
CA THR A 33 8.91 -4.55 3.67
C THR A 33 9.38 -5.68 2.74
N GLY A 34 10.29 -6.57 3.17
CA GLY A 34 10.65 -7.77 2.41
C GLY A 34 9.39 -8.55 1.96
N GLY A 35 9.36 -8.99 0.72
CA GLY A 35 8.16 -9.51 0.06
C GLY A 35 7.41 -8.46 -0.78
N GLY A 36 7.76 -7.17 -0.66
CA GLY A 36 7.19 -6.10 -1.48
C GLY A 36 5.66 -6.08 -1.45
N LEU A 37 5.03 -5.96 -2.63
CA LEU A 37 3.57 -5.89 -2.74
C LEU A 37 2.84 -7.17 -2.33
N SER A 38 3.51 -8.33 -2.29
CA SER A 38 2.88 -9.57 -1.81
C SER A 38 2.45 -9.50 -0.33
N ASN A 39 2.98 -8.53 0.45
CA ASN A 39 2.55 -8.26 1.82
C ASN A 39 1.04 -7.96 1.93
N LEU A 40 0.40 -7.44 0.88
CA LEU A 40 -1.05 -7.19 0.86
C LEU A 40 -1.86 -8.49 0.99
N LEU A 41 -1.35 -9.62 0.50
CA LEU A 41 -2.00 -10.93 0.61
C LEU A 41 -2.14 -11.44 2.05
N ARG A 42 -1.43 -10.83 3.00
CA ARG A 42 -1.52 -11.16 4.43
C ARG A 42 -2.73 -10.53 5.11
N LEU A 43 -3.33 -9.51 4.49
CA LEU A 43 -4.45 -8.76 5.08
C LEU A 43 -5.77 -9.53 5.00
N HIS A 44 -5.94 -10.38 3.97
CA HIS A 44 -7.18 -11.16 3.81
C HIS A 44 -6.97 -12.40 2.94
N ASP A 45 -7.66 -13.51 3.29
CA ASP A 45 -7.47 -14.83 2.64
C ASP A 45 -8.21 -15.00 1.31
N LYS A 46 -9.15 -14.12 0.99
CA LYS A 46 -10.04 -14.26 -0.19
C LYS A 46 -10.05 -13.05 -1.11
N LEU A 47 -9.73 -11.85 -0.60
CA LEU A 47 -9.85 -10.61 -1.36
C LEU A 47 -8.65 -10.38 -2.28
N GLY A 48 -8.94 -9.72 -3.39
CA GLY A 48 -7.94 -9.22 -4.34
C GLY A 48 -7.62 -7.74 -4.11
N TRP A 49 -6.42 -7.37 -4.51
CA TRP A 49 -5.86 -6.03 -4.39
C TRP A 49 -5.46 -5.55 -5.76
N HIS A 50 -6.01 -4.45 -6.23
CA HIS A 50 -5.66 -3.89 -7.54
C HIS A 50 -5.04 -2.51 -7.39
N ILE A 51 -3.80 -2.37 -7.83
CA ILE A 51 -3.05 -1.10 -7.85
C ILE A 51 -3.13 -0.53 -9.26
N ASP A 52 -4.09 0.37 -9.50
CA ASP A 52 -4.33 1.00 -10.80
C ASP A 52 -3.59 2.34 -10.96
N ARG A 53 -3.22 2.98 -9.85
CA ARG A 53 -2.53 4.26 -9.77
C ARG A 53 -1.26 4.14 -8.90
N PRO A 54 -0.24 3.40 -9.36
CA PRO A 54 0.97 3.21 -8.57
C PRO A 54 1.67 4.55 -8.32
N MET A 55 2.32 4.66 -7.17
CA MET A 55 3.18 5.80 -6.86
C MET A 55 4.40 5.82 -7.79
N SER A 56 5.00 7.00 -7.96
CA SER A 56 6.27 7.12 -8.69
C SER A 56 7.37 6.36 -7.96
N VAL A 57 8.12 5.57 -8.73
CA VAL A 57 9.24 4.80 -8.21
C VAL A 57 10.42 5.73 -7.95
N PRO A 58 11.03 5.71 -6.76
CA PRO A 58 12.25 6.46 -6.47
C PRO A 58 13.39 6.09 -7.44
N PRO A 59 14.21 7.06 -7.88
CA PRO A 59 15.22 6.86 -8.92
C PRO A 59 16.29 5.83 -8.55
N GLU A 60 16.57 5.65 -7.27
CA GLU A 60 17.50 4.63 -6.77
C GLU A 60 17.04 3.20 -7.10
N PHE A 61 15.74 2.91 -7.08
CA PHE A 61 15.23 1.59 -7.49
C PHE A 61 15.35 1.38 -8.99
N THR A 62 15.09 2.42 -9.79
CA THR A 62 15.28 2.36 -11.25
C THR A 62 16.75 2.13 -11.60
N TRP A 63 17.66 2.81 -10.89
CA TRP A 63 19.08 2.59 -11.07
C TRP A 63 19.51 1.16 -10.71
N LEU A 64 19.05 0.65 -9.56
CA LEU A 64 19.33 -0.71 -9.10
C LEU A 64 18.83 -1.76 -10.09
N GLN A 65 17.59 -1.57 -10.58
CA GLN A 65 16.97 -2.44 -11.57
C GLN A 65 17.79 -2.54 -12.85
N ASN A 66 18.23 -1.39 -13.36
CA ASN A 66 19.04 -1.32 -14.57
C ASN A 66 20.42 -1.95 -14.40
N GLN A 67 21.10 -1.69 -13.27
CA GLN A 67 22.41 -2.28 -12.99
C GLN A 67 22.36 -3.80 -12.81
N GLY A 68 21.31 -4.29 -12.15
CA GLY A 68 21.12 -5.71 -11.89
C GLY A 68 20.38 -6.46 -13.00
N ASN A 69 19.88 -5.76 -14.03
CA ASN A 69 18.98 -6.33 -15.05
C ASN A 69 17.83 -7.14 -14.44
N VAL A 70 17.22 -6.58 -13.38
CA VAL A 70 16.18 -7.24 -12.58
C VAL A 70 14.82 -7.00 -13.22
N THR A 71 13.96 -8.02 -13.27
CA THR A 71 12.60 -7.89 -13.81
C THR A 71 11.70 -7.01 -12.93
N ASP A 72 10.66 -6.40 -13.53
CA ASP A 72 9.68 -5.60 -12.79
C ASP A 72 9.04 -6.42 -11.65
N LEU A 73 8.67 -7.66 -11.93
CA LEU A 73 8.07 -8.56 -10.94
C LEU A 73 8.99 -8.78 -9.74
N GLU A 74 10.26 -9.06 -9.98
CA GLU A 74 11.24 -9.31 -8.92
C GLU A 74 11.55 -8.04 -8.12
N MET A 75 11.61 -6.87 -8.78
CA MET A 75 11.73 -5.59 -8.08
C MET A 75 10.58 -5.37 -7.10
N HIS A 76 9.32 -5.58 -7.54
CA HIS A 76 8.13 -5.41 -6.69
C HIS A 76 7.92 -6.55 -5.68
N ARG A 77 8.62 -7.68 -5.83
CA ARG A 77 8.67 -8.75 -4.84
C ARG A 77 9.69 -8.46 -3.74
N THR A 78 10.81 -7.88 -4.10
CA THR A 78 11.92 -7.67 -3.17
C THR A 78 11.84 -6.33 -2.45
N PHE A 79 11.45 -5.26 -3.18
CA PHE A 79 11.46 -3.89 -2.70
C PHE A 79 10.05 -3.31 -2.59
N ASN A 80 9.91 -2.29 -1.78
CA ASN A 80 8.67 -1.54 -1.64
C ASN A 80 8.38 -0.57 -2.81
N MET A 81 9.33 -0.33 -3.66
CA MET A 81 9.26 0.53 -4.85
C MET A 81 8.72 1.95 -4.56
N GLY A 82 9.00 2.47 -3.35
CA GLY A 82 8.51 3.78 -2.87
C GLY A 82 7.21 3.71 -2.07
N LEU A 83 6.55 2.55 -2.00
CA LEU A 83 5.31 2.34 -1.29
C LEU A 83 5.59 1.66 0.07
N GLY A 84 5.85 2.45 1.11
CA GLY A 84 6.27 1.91 2.41
C GLY A 84 5.12 1.41 3.31
N MET A 85 3.92 2.00 3.20
CA MET A 85 2.75 1.65 4.00
C MET A 85 1.49 1.71 3.14
N VAL A 86 0.59 0.75 3.32
CA VAL A 86 -0.73 0.72 2.68
C VAL A 86 -1.81 0.60 3.74
N LEU A 87 -2.86 1.41 3.60
CA LEU A 87 -4.08 1.35 4.38
C LEU A 87 -5.23 0.88 3.49
N ALA A 88 -5.96 -0.14 3.91
CA ALA A 88 -7.24 -0.51 3.34
C ALA A 88 -8.33 0.16 4.15
N VAL A 89 -9.13 1.00 3.51
CA VAL A 89 -10.11 1.86 4.19
C VAL A 89 -11.47 1.76 3.54
N GLU A 90 -12.49 2.16 4.30
CA GLU A 90 -13.86 2.30 3.79
C GLU A 90 -13.89 3.27 2.60
N LYS A 91 -14.57 2.88 1.53
CA LYS A 91 -14.59 3.64 0.28
C LYS A 91 -15.13 5.06 0.47
N GLU A 92 -16.21 5.17 1.22
CA GLU A 92 -16.89 6.44 1.47
C GLU A 92 -16.08 7.41 2.34
N GLN A 93 -15.07 6.90 3.04
CA GLN A 93 -14.19 7.70 3.90
C GLN A 93 -12.77 7.85 3.34
N ALA A 94 -12.48 7.28 2.17
CA ALA A 94 -11.14 7.27 1.61
C ALA A 94 -10.54 8.67 1.42
N ASP A 95 -11.33 9.62 0.91
CA ASP A 95 -10.87 10.99 0.68
C ASP A 95 -10.59 11.74 1.99
N SER A 96 -11.46 11.62 2.99
CA SER A 96 -11.26 12.26 4.31
C SER A 96 -10.07 11.67 5.06
N ILE A 97 -9.88 10.35 4.97
CA ILE A 97 -8.70 9.67 5.54
C ILE A 97 -7.43 10.11 4.82
N LEU A 98 -7.47 10.21 3.49
CA LEU A 98 -6.33 10.70 2.70
C LEU A 98 -5.94 12.12 3.11
N GLU A 99 -6.90 13.03 3.23
CA GLU A 99 -6.67 14.41 3.66
C GLU A 99 -6.00 14.48 5.04
N PHE A 100 -6.46 13.64 5.99
CA PHE A 100 -5.81 13.55 7.30
C PHE A 100 -4.37 13.01 7.19
N VAL A 101 -4.16 11.91 6.47
CA VAL A 101 -2.85 11.27 6.31
C VAL A 101 -1.86 12.21 5.63
N GLN A 102 -2.29 13.02 4.67
CA GLN A 102 -1.43 13.96 3.95
C GLN A 102 -0.85 15.08 4.83
N GLN A 103 -1.41 15.32 6.01
CA GLN A 103 -0.80 16.25 6.99
C GLN A 103 0.53 15.72 7.54
N TYR A 104 0.73 14.41 7.57
CA TYR A 104 1.95 13.73 8.03
C TYR A 104 2.79 13.20 6.87
N GLU A 105 2.13 12.73 5.82
CA GLU A 105 2.71 12.09 4.64
C GLU A 105 2.19 12.80 3.37
N PRO A 106 2.75 13.95 2.98
CA PRO A 106 2.22 14.75 1.87
C PRO A 106 2.14 14.01 0.52
N ALA A 107 2.96 12.97 0.33
CA ALA A 107 2.95 12.16 -0.88
C ALA A 107 1.92 11.02 -0.85
N ALA A 108 1.15 10.86 0.24
CA ALA A 108 0.11 9.85 0.31
C ALA A 108 -0.94 10.04 -0.79
N ALA A 109 -1.42 8.95 -1.36
CA ALA A 109 -2.40 8.95 -2.45
C ALA A 109 -3.27 7.68 -2.40
N ILE A 110 -4.45 7.73 -3.00
CA ILE A 110 -5.24 6.54 -3.28
C ILE A 110 -4.61 5.84 -4.48
N ILE A 111 -4.08 4.64 -4.27
CA ILE A 111 -3.30 3.89 -5.26
C ILE A 111 -4.08 2.76 -5.94
N GLY A 112 -5.28 2.43 -5.45
CA GLY A 112 -6.06 1.33 -5.99
C GLY A 112 -7.25 0.98 -5.12
N TYR A 113 -7.74 -0.23 -5.27
CA TYR A 113 -8.93 -0.72 -4.58
C TYR A 113 -8.85 -2.21 -4.25
N VAL A 114 -9.69 -2.63 -3.30
CA VAL A 114 -9.92 -4.04 -2.94
C VAL A 114 -11.10 -4.58 -3.73
N ASN A 115 -11.05 -5.83 -4.15
CA ASN A 115 -12.11 -6.52 -4.88
C ASN A 115 -12.28 -7.97 -4.42
N ASP A 116 -13.31 -8.66 -4.92
CA ASP A 116 -13.63 -10.06 -4.63
C ASP A 116 -13.20 -11.04 -5.74
N ASN A 117 -12.29 -10.62 -6.63
CA ASN A 117 -11.79 -11.41 -7.77
C ASN A 117 -10.75 -12.48 -7.37
N GLY A 118 -10.77 -12.93 -6.13
CA GLY A 118 -9.85 -13.92 -5.58
C GLY A 118 -8.58 -13.30 -4.99
N ARG A 119 -7.90 -14.08 -4.14
CA ARG A 119 -6.71 -13.68 -3.38
C ARG A 119 -5.52 -13.48 -4.32
N LYS A 120 -5.31 -12.26 -4.76
CA LYS A 120 -4.17 -11.86 -5.61
C LYS A 120 -3.88 -10.35 -5.50
N VAL A 121 -2.66 -9.95 -5.82
CA VAL A 121 -2.31 -8.56 -6.07
C VAL A 121 -2.09 -8.39 -7.56
N THR A 122 -2.83 -7.48 -8.16
CA THR A 122 -2.69 -7.05 -9.57
C THR A 122 -2.25 -5.60 -9.63
N HIS A 123 -1.64 -5.20 -10.73
CA HIS A 123 -1.04 -3.88 -10.89
C HIS A 123 -1.35 -3.31 -12.26
N ALA A 124 -1.26 -1.98 -12.44
CA ALA A 124 -1.37 -1.30 -13.73
C ALA A 124 -0.37 -1.86 -14.77
N ASN A 125 0.82 -2.25 -14.31
CA ASN A 125 1.74 -3.05 -15.13
C ASN A 125 1.30 -4.52 -15.06
N PRO A 126 0.81 -5.13 -16.16
CA PRO A 126 0.27 -6.49 -16.17
C PRO A 126 1.32 -7.60 -15.90
N LYS A 127 2.61 -7.25 -15.94
CA LYS A 127 3.71 -8.17 -15.58
C LYS A 127 3.83 -8.37 -14.07
N ILE A 128 3.15 -7.53 -13.26
CA ILE A 128 3.20 -7.59 -11.80
C ILE A 128 1.93 -8.26 -11.31
N LEU A 129 2.05 -9.52 -10.92
CA LEU A 129 0.98 -10.34 -10.36
C LEU A 129 1.55 -11.18 -9.21
N PHE A 130 0.89 -11.13 -8.06
CA PHE A 130 1.20 -12.00 -6.91
C PHE A 130 -0.04 -12.79 -6.50
N GLU A 131 0.08 -14.10 -6.45
CA GLU A 131 -0.96 -15.03 -5.98
C GLU A 131 -0.55 -15.71 -4.67
N HIS A 132 0.72 -15.61 -4.32
CA HIS A 132 1.32 -16.16 -3.09
C HIS A 132 2.20 -15.10 -2.43
N TYR A 133 2.23 -15.16 -1.10
CA TYR A 133 3.14 -14.39 -0.25
C TYR A 133 4.50 -15.09 -0.21
#